data_169d90ae7bd278a5daa623d764920abe
#
_entry.id   169d90ae7bd278a5daa623d764920abe
#
_cell.length_a   1.000
_cell.length_b   1.000
_cell.length_c   1.000
_cell.angle_alpha   90.00
_cell.angle_beta   90.00
_cell.angle_gamma   90.00
#
_symmetry.space_group_name_H-M   'P 1'
#
loop_
_entity.id
_entity.type
_entity.pdbx_description
1 polymer ?
#
loop_
_entity_poly.entity_id
_entity_poly.type
_entity_poly.pdbx_seq_one_letter_code
_entity_poly.pdbx_strand_id
1 'polypeptide(L)'
;MNKKLKLYIKENMVREKKSISFAKTRSSFFNYDMCEESYVGSSINTYIDSNKNENKFQTLLFKYIDERDLKDSDVYNKVHLDRRLFSKIRSDINYHPSKETVILLGLSLELSEDEIENLLESASYSLPKNNYYDLIIRFCFKEKIYDLKTINDFLDEYNQKMFSY
;
A
#
# COMPACT_ATOMS: atom_id res chain seq x y z
N MET A 1 12.50 19.65 13.42
CA MET A 1 13.13 18.58 12.60
C MET A 1 13.26 17.30 13.41
N ASN A 2 12.61 16.21 12.99
CA ASN A 2 12.55 14.96 13.76
C ASN A 2 13.83 14.14 13.59
N LYS A 3 14.66 14.07 14.64
CA LYS A 3 15.94 13.31 14.61
C LYS A 3 15.75 11.83 14.33
N LYS A 4 14.66 11.21 14.81
CA LYS A 4 14.32 9.81 14.58
C LYS A 4 14.03 9.52 13.11
N LEU A 5 13.26 10.39 12.44
CA LEU A 5 12.95 10.25 11.01
C LEU A 5 14.22 10.31 10.15
N LYS A 6 15.13 11.26 10.43
CA LYS A 6 16.41 11.35 9.69
C LYS A 6 17.26 10.09 9.82
N LEU A 7 17.35 9.55 11.04
CA LEU A 7 18.12 8.34 11.29
C LEU A 7 17.49 7.14 10.55
N TYR A 8 16.17 7.00 10.63
CA TYR A 8 15.42 5.95 9.94
C TYR A 8 15.62 5.98 8.42
N ILE A 9 15.49 7.15 7.80
CA ILE A 9 15.70 7.32 6.35
C ILE A 9 17.13 6.96 5.98
N LYS A 10 18.12 7.47 6.71
CA LYS A 10 19.54 7.18 6.46
C LYS A 10 19.86 5.69 6.53
N GLU A 11 19.34 4.99 7.53
CA GLU A 11 19.57 3.56 7.71
C GLU A 11 18.92 2.71 6.61
N ASN A 12 17.71 3.04 6.23
CA ASN A 12 16.98 2.25 5.25
C ASN A 12 17.45 2.52 3.81
N MET A 13 17.70 3.78 3.44
CA MET A 13 18.24 4.14 2.12
C MET A 13 19.64 3.55 1.86
N VAL A 14 20.49 3.48 2.90
CA VAL A 14 21.85 2.90 2.78
C VAL A 14 21.78 1.37 2.63
N ARG A 15 20.85 0.70 3.30
CA ARG A 15 20.69 -0.75 3.19
C ARG A 15 20.32 -1.19 1.77
N GLU A 16 19.45 -0.45 1.07
CA GLU A 16 19.10 -0.78 -0.32
C GLU A 16 20.28 -0.58 -1.28
N LYS A 17 21.12 0.44 -1.08
CA LYS A 17 22.33 0.61 -1.89
C LYS A 17 23.33 -0.54 -1.75
N LYS A 18 23.33 -1.25 -0.62
CA LYS A 18 24.20 -2.43 -0.39
C LYS A 18 23.63 -3.73 -0.97
N SER A 19 22.29 -3.82 -1.16
CA SER A 19 21.66 -5.02 -1.74
C SER A 19 21.74 -5.09 -3.27
N ILE A 20 22.15 -4.01 -3.94
CA ILE A 20 22.36 -3.97 -5.40
C ILE A 20 23.84 -4.27 -5.75
N SER A 21 24.46 -5.24 -5.11
CA SER A 21 25.63 -5.87 -5.68
C SER A 21 25.16 -7.01 -6.58
N PHE A 22 25.06 -6.71 -7.85
CA PHE A 22 24.67 -7.61 -8.92
C PHE A 22 25.51 -8.90 -8.87
N ALA A 23 24.88 -9.98 -8.48
CA ALA A 23 25.31 -11.28 -8.96
C ALA A 23 24.96 -11.33 -10.45
N LYS A 24 25.97 -11.19 -11.32
CA LYS A 24 25.86 -11.56 -12.75
C LYS A 24 25.54 -13.05 -12.82
N THR A 25 24.27 -13.38 -12.82
CA THR A 25 23.84 -14.75 -13.08
C THR A 25 23.72 -14.91 -14.59
N ARG A 26 24.57 -15.78 -15.12
CA ARG A 26 24.57 -16.25 -16.49
C ARG A 26 23.17 -16.63 -16.93
N SER A 27 22.76 -16.06 -18.06
CA SER A 27 21.67 -16.57 -18.90
C SER A 27 21.85 -18.06 -19.15
N SER A 28 21.06 -18.89 -18.49
CA SER A 28 20.85 -20.26 -18.95
C SER A 28 19.65 -20.27 -19.90
N PHE A 29 19.93 -20.66 -21.14
CA PHE A 29 18.96 -20.87 -22.18
C PHE A 29 17.86 -21.83 -21.66
N PHE A 30 16.62 -21.32 -21.55
CA PHE A 30 15.46 -22.18 -21.45
C PHE A 30 15.15 -22.74 -22.84
N ASN A 31 15.36 -24.03 -23.03
CA ASN A 31 14.77 -24.78 -24.15
C ASN A 31 13.25 -24.77 -23.96
N TYR A 32 12.56 -24.09 -24.87
CA TYR A 32 11.13 -24.26 -25.07
C TYR A 32 10.89 -25.63 -25.73
N ASP A 33 10.69 -26.66 -24.93
CA ASP A 33 10.05 -27.87 -25.43
C ASP A 33 8.54 -27.64 -25.51
N MET A 34 8.00 -27.91 -26.67
CA MET A 34 6.59 -27.79 -27.06
C MET A 34 5.69 -28.52 -26.04
N CYS A 35 5.06 -27.76 -25.15
CA CYS A 35 3.91 -28.26 -24.40
C CYS A 35 2.64 -27.91 -25.16
N GLU A 36 1.81 -28.93 -25.39
CA GLU A 36 0.53 -28.88 -26.11
C GLU A 36 -0.33 -27.69 -25.61
N GLU A 37 -0.67 -26.78 -26.53
CA GLU A 37 -1.40 -25.51 -26.27
C GLU A 37 -2.80 -25.70 -25.65
N SER A 38 -3.37 -26.90 -25.62
CA SER A 38 -4.74 -27.12 -25.15
C SER A 38 -4.88 -27.28 -23.63
N TYR A 39 -3.83 -27.64 -22.91
CA TYR A 39 -3.91 -27.92 -21.46
C TYR A 39 -3.65 -26.68 -20.61
N VAL A 40 -2.89 -25.74 -21.11
CA VAL A 40 -2.52 -24.50 -20.39
C VAL A 40 -3.69 -23.52 -20.34
N GLY A 41 -4.49 -23.43 -21.38
CA GLY A 41 -5.62 -22.50 -21.48
C GLY A 41 -6.75 -22.78 -20.46
N SER A 42 -7.11 -24.04 -20.25
CA SER A 42 -8.12 -24.44 -19.27
C SER A 42 -7.63 -24.24 -17.82
N SER A 43 -6.36 -24.49 -17.56
CA SER A 43 -5.73 -24.29 -16.25
C SER A 43 -5.65 -22.79 -15.89
N ILE A 44 -5.30 -21.93 -16.84
CA ILE A 44 -5.21 -20.47 -16.63
C ILE A 44 -6.61 -19.88 -16.37
N ASN A 45 -7.60 -20.24 -17.16
CA ASN A 45 -8.97 -19.74 -16.98
C ASN A 45 -9.55 -20.17 -15.63
N THR A 46 -9.38 -21.44 -15.24
CA THR A 46 -9.81 -21.94 -13.93
C THR A 46 -9.10 -21.21 -12.79
N TYR A 47 -7.79 -20.95 -12.93
CA TYR A 47 -7.03 -20.19 -11.95
C TYR A 47 -7.48 -18.73 -11.85
N ILE A 48 -7.73 -18.07 -12.99
CA ILE A 48 -8.25 -16.72 -13.06
C ILE A 48 -9.65 -16.66 -12.42
N ASP A 49 -10.54 -17.58 -12.76
CA ASP A 49 -11.93 -17.58 -12.25
C ASP A 49 -11.99 -17.89 -10.75
N SER A 50 -11.11 -18.73 -10.23
CA SER A 50 -11.00 -18.98 -8.78
C SER A 50 -10.43 -17.79 -8.00
N ASN A 51 -9.76 -16.86 -8.66
CA ASN A 51 -9.16 -15.66 -8.04
C ASN A 51 -9.88 -14.35 -8.37
N LYS A 52 -10.90 -14.36 -9.24
CA LYS A 52 -11.61 -13.15 -9.73
C LYS A 52 -12.65 -12.56 -8.78
N ASN A 53 -13.08 -13.26 -7.75
CA ASN A 53 -14.38 -12.99 -7.12
C ASN A 53 -14.39 -12.21 -5.82
N GLU A 54 -13.28 -11.63 -5.37
CA GLU A 54 -13.32 -10.75 -4.20
C GLU A 54 -12.50 -9.49 -4.45
N ASN A 55 -13.12 -8.30 -4.29
CA ASN A 55 -12.36 -7.10 -4.11
C ASN A 55 -11.66 -7.19 -2.73
N LYS A 56 -10.50 -7.81 -2.72
CA LYS A 56 -9.71 -8.07 -1.51
C LYS A 56 -9.50 -6.79 -0.68
N PHE A 57 -9.36 -5.66 -1.37
CA PHE A 57 -9.22 -4.36 -0.70
C PHE A 57 -10.47 -3.96 0.09
N GLN A 58 -11.66 -4.02 -0.54
CA GLN A 58 -12.90 -3.66 0.15
C GLN A 58 -13.14 -4.58 1.35
N THR A 59 -13.03 -5.89 1.15
CA THR A 59 -13.22 -6.89 2.20
C THR A 59 -12.31 -6.62 3.40
N LEU A 60 -11.03 -6.36 3.14
CA LEU A 60 -10.05 -6.10 4.21
C LEU A 60 -10.29 -4.73 4.88
N LEU A 61 -10.60 -3.69 4.11
CA LEU A 61 -10.89 -2.36 4.63
C LEU A 61 -12.08 -2.39 5.60
N PHE A 62 -13.19 -2.99 5.17
CA PHE A 62 -14.40 -3.03 6.02
C PHE A 62 -14.24 -3.94 7.22
N LYS A 63 -13.49 -5.03 7.09
CA LYS A 63 -13.07 -5.84 8.25
C LYS A 63 -12.35 -5.00 9.29
N TYR A 64 -11.39 -4.16 8.89
CA TYR A 64 -10.66 -3.28 9.82
C TYR A 64 -11.54 -2.20 10.45
N ILE A 65 -12.56 -1.70 9.73
CA ILE A 65 -13.53 -0.75 10.25
C ILE A 65 -14.41 -1.42 11.32
N ASP A 66 -14.93 -2.61 11.00
CA ASP A 66 -15.80 -3.38 11.90
C ASP A 66 -15.05 -3.83 13.16
N GLU A 67 -13.80 -4.31 13.05
CA GLU A 67 -12.97 -4.70 14.19
C GLU A 67 -12.68 -3.54 15.17
N ARG A 68 -12.77 -2.29 14.70
CA ARG A 68 -12.54 -1.07 15.50
C ARG A 68 -13.83 -0.40 15.95
N ASP A 69 -14.99 -0.98 15.61
CA ASP A 69 -16.32 -0.42 15.90
C ASP A 69 -16.47 1.05 15.46
N LEU A 70 -15.88 1.39 14.29
CA LEU A 70 -15.90 2.73 13.73
C LEU A 70 -17.06 2.92 12.76
N LYS A 71 -17.63 4.13 12.75
CA LYS A 71 -18.59 4.51 11.72
C LYS A 71 -17.85 5.02 10.47
N ASP A 72 -18.43 4.79 9.31
CA ASP A 72 -17.91 5.31 8.04
C ASP A 72 -17.58 6.82 8.11
N SER A 73 -18.48 7.60 8.77
CA SER A 73 -18.30 9.04 8.96
C SER A 73 -17.04 9.39 9.71
N ASP A 74 -16.68 8.60 10.72
CA ASP A 74 -15.50 8.85 11.54
C ASP A 74 -14.22 8.59 10.73
N VAL A 75 -14.27 7.55 9.89
CA VAL A 75 -13.16 7.17 9.01
C VAL A 75 -12.86 8.25 7.97
N TYR A 76 -13.85 8.69 7.18
CA TYR A 76 -13.57 9.64 6.10
C TYR A 76 -13.37 11.08 6.63
N ASN A 77 -14.06 11.49 7.72
CA ASN A 77 -13.88 12.83 8.29
C ASN A 77 -12.50 13.03 8.91
N LYS A 78 -11.94 12.00 9.57
CA LYS A 78 -10.64 12.10 10.26
C LYS A 78 -9.49 12.46 9.33
N VAL A 79 -9.58 12.09 8.06
CA VAL A 79 -8.56 12.34 7.03
C VAL A 79 -9.06 13.24 5.90
N HIS A 80 -10.17 13.94 6.12
CA HIS A 80 -10.79 14.86 5.16
C HIS A 80 -11.06 14.23 3.77
N LEU A 81 -11.36 12.93 3.76
CA LEU A 81 -11.69 12.23 2.53
C LEU A 81 -13.11 12.57 2.09
N ASP A 82 -13.33 12.80 0.79
CA ASP A 82 -14.66 13.08 0.25
C ASP A 82 -15.62 11.91 0.53
N ARG A 83 -16.79 12.23 1.14
CA ARG A 83 -17.85 11.26 1.41
C ARG A 83 -18.27 10.49 0.17
N ARG A 84 -18.32 11.16 -1.01
CA ARG A 84 -18.71 10.52 -2.28
C ARG A 84 -17.67 9.48 -2.70
N LEU A 85 -16.40 9.79 -2.50
CA LEU A 85 -15.31 8.85 -2.76
C LEU A 85 -15.42 7.63 -1.84
N PHE A 86 -15.64 7.83 -0.54
CA PHE A 86 -15.83 6.73 0.40
C PHE A 86 -17.07 5.88 0.07
N SER A 87 -18.21 6.53 -0.29
CA SER A 87 -19.41 5.83 -0.75
C SER A 87 -19.15 4.99 -2.00
N LYS A 88 -18.33 5.50 -2.95
CA LYS A 88 -17.93 4.75 -4.13
C LYS A 88 -17.07 3.55 -3.78
N ILE A 89 -16.12 3.69 -2.85
CA ILE A 89 -15.32 2.56 -2.34
C ILE A 89 -16.24 1.48 -1.78
N ARG A 90 -17.33 1.83 -1.08
CA ARG A 90 -18.27 0.88 -0.48
C ARG A 90 -19.17 0.19 -1.51
N SER A 91 -19.65 0.92 -2.51
CA SER A 91 -20.71 0.43 -3.41
C SER A 91 -20.22 -0.18 -4.72
N ASP A 92 -19.04 0.21 -5.20
CA ASP A 92 -18.51 -0.22 -6.48
C ASP A 92 -17.39 -1.25 -6.28
N ILE A 93 -17.71 -2.52 -6.49
CA ILE A 93 -16.78 -3.63 -6.32
C ILE A 93 -15.56 -3.54 -7.28
N ASN A 94 -15.71 -2.84 -8.40
CA ASN A 94 -14.65 -2.66 -9.37
C ASN A 94 -13.83 -1.38 -9.13
N TYR A 95 -14.20 -0.58 -8.12
CA TYR A 95 -13.48 0.64 -7.85
C TYR A 95 -12.09 0.32 -7.28
N HIS A 96 -11.07 0.85 -7.94
CA HIS A 96 -9.68 0.77 -7.48
C HIS A 96 -9.25 2.14 -6.92
N PRO A 97 -8.99 2.26 -5.61
CA PRO A 97 -8.57 3.51 -4.99
C PRO A 97 -7.14 3.86 -5.40
N SER A 98 -6.78 5.15 -5.32
CA SER A 98 -5.39 5.57 -5.44
C SER A 98 -4.56 5.13 -4.23
N LYS A 99 -3.23 4.97 -4.41
CA LYS A 99 -2.30 4.68 -3.30
C LYS A 99 -2.46 5.69 -2.15
N GLU A 100 -2.60 6.97 -2.49
CA GLU A 100 -2.82 8.05 -1.53
C GLU A 100 -4.11 7.84 -0.71
N THR A 101 -5.20 7.44 -1.38
CA THR A 101 -6.47 7.11 -0.71
C THR A 101 -6.32 5.92 0.25
N VAL A 102 -5.60 4.88 -0.14
CA VAL A 102 -5.36 3.70 0.72
C VAL A 102 -4.55 4.10 1.96
N ILE A 103 -3.53 4.95 1.79
CA ILE A 103 -2.72 5.45 2.91
C ILE A 103 -3.58 6.30 3.85
N LEU A 104 -4.40 7.23 3.33
CA LEU A 104 -5.30 8.06 4.15
C LEU A 104 -6.28 7.21 4.97
N LEU A 105 -6.85 6.17 4.37
CA LEU A 105 -7.73 5.23 5.07
C LEU A 105 -6.97 4.47 6.17
N GLY A 106 -5.75 4.04 5.90
CA GLY A 106 -4.89 3.41 6.90
C GLY A 106 -4.55 4.33 8.08
N LEU A 107 -4.28 5.62 7.81
CA LEU A 107 -4.04 6.63 8.85
C LEU A 107 -5.30 6.88 9.68
N SER A 108 -6.46 6.96 9.02
CA SER A 108 -7.74 7.13 9.71
C SER A 108 -8.05 6.01 10.68
N LEU A 109 -7.77 4.78 10.27
CA LEU A 109 -7.98 3.56 11.06
C LEU A 109 -6.86 3.30 12.08
N GLU A 110 -5.81 4.11 12.10
CA GLU A 110 -4.63 3.93 12.96
C GLU A 110 -4.01 2.53 12.82
N LEU A 111 -3.87 2.06 11.58
CA LEU A 111 -3.33 0.74 11.29
C LEU A 111 -1.87 0.60 11.76
N SER A 112 -1.49 -0.59 12.16
CA SER A 112 -0.09 -0.97 12.38
C SER A 112 0.68 -1.04 11.06
N GLU A 113 2.03 -1.16 11.13
CA GLU A 113 2.88 -1.32 9.93
C GLU A 113 2.47 -2.53 9.10
N ASP A 114 2.19 -3.68 9.74
CA ASP A 114 1.78 -4.91 9.06
C ASP A 114 0.38 -4.80 8.44
N GLU A 115 -0.57 -4.17 9.13
CA GLU A 115 -1.93 -3.98 8.63
C GLU A 115 -1.98 -3.05 7.42
N ILE A 116 -1.21 -1.95 7.41
CA ILE A 116 -1.16 -1.07 6.25
C ILE A 116 -0.45 -1.72 5.06
N GLU A 117 0.58 -2.54 5.28
CA GLU A 117 1.21 -3.31 4.21
C GLU A 117 0.20 -4.27 3.57
N ASN A 118 -0.57 -5.01 4.36
CA ASN A 118 -1.61 -5.90 3.87
C ASN A 118 -2.71 -5.14 3.10
N LEU A 119 -3.15 -3.97 3.62
CA LEU A 119 -4.15 -3.16 2.95
C LEU A 119 -3.66 -2.61 1.60
N LEU A 120 -2.42 -2.14 1.54
CA LEU A 120 -1.80 -1.68 0.30
C LEU A 120 -1.64 -2.81 -0.71
N GLU A 121 -1.15 -3.98 -0.27
CA GLU A 121 -0.99 -5.16 -1.12
C GLU A 121 -2.33 -5.61 -1.71
N SER A 122 -3.41 -5.59 -0.91
CA SER A 122 -4.76 -5.92 -1.37
C SER A 122 -5.27 -4.99 -2.47
N ALA A 123 -4.76 -3.75 -2.51
CA ALA A 123 -5.00 -2.76 -3.55
C ALA A 123 -3.88 -2.72 -4.61
N SER A 124 -3.01 -3.73 -4.68
CA SER A 124 -1.87 -3.81 -5.60
C SER A 124 -0.85 -2.67 -5.46
N TYR A 125 -0.69 -2.13 -4.25
CA TYR A 125 0.31 -1.13 -3.91
C TYR A 125 1.33 -1.67 -2.89
N SER A 126 2.44 -0.94 -2.73
CA SER A 126 3.45 -1.19 -1.70
C SER A 126 4.11 0.12 -1.27
N LEU A 127 4.87 0.08 -0.18
CA LEU A 127 5.73 1.16 0.29
C LEU A 127 7.20 0.76 0.11
N PRO A 128 7.78 0.87 -1.09
CA PRO A 128 9.18 0.52 -1.31
C PRO A 128 10.12 1.46 -0.54
N LYS A 129 11.30 0.95 -0.18
CA LYS A 129 12.28 1.70 0.64
C LYS A 129 13.25 2.55 -0.20
N ASN A 130 12.96 2.75 -1.49
CA ASN A 130 13.85 3.42 -2.44
C ASN A 130 13.51 4.88 -2.72
N ASN A 131 12.47 5.43 -2.09
CA ASN A 131 12.09 6.83 -2.21
C ASN A 131 11.72 7.43 -0.84
N TYR A 132 11.84 8.76 -0.74
CA TYR A 132 11.58 9.47 0.53
C TYR A 132 10.12 9.44 0.94
N TYR A 133 9.19 9.59 0.01
CA TYR A 133 7.75 9.58 0.29
C TYR A 133 7.35 8.29 1.02
N ASP A 134 7.65 7.14 0.42
CA ASP A 134 7.27 5.84 0.98
C ASP A 134 7.99 5.53 2.30
N LEU A 135 9.25 5.96 2.46
CA LEU A 135 9.97 5.81 3.71
C LEU A 135 9.37 6.67 4.83
N ILE A 136 8.93 7.90 4.54
CA ILE A 136 8.28 8.77 5.52
C ILE A 136 6.96 8.16 5.96
N ILE A 137 6.13 7.73 5.01
CA ILE A 137 4.85 7.08 5.32
C ILE A 137 5.06 5.82 6.16
N ARG A 138 5.98 4.96 5.77
CA ARG A 138 6.34 3.75 6.54
C ARG A 138 6.79 4.09 7.96
N PHE A 139 7.65 5.11 8.11
CA PHE A 139 8.08 5.59 9.41
C PHE A 139 6.90 6.04 10.28
N CYS A 140 5.93 6.78 9.70
CA CYS A 140 4.77 7.26 10.43
C CYS A 140 3.92 6.09 10.99
N PHE A 141 3.65 5.06 10.20
CA PHE A 141 2.93 3.86 10.68
C PHE A 141 3.72 3.13 11.76
N LYS A 142 5.03 2.95 11.57
CA LYS A 142 5.91 2.31 12.53
C LYS A 142 5.94 3.01 13.88
N GLU A 143 6.03 4.35 13.88
CA GLU A 143 6.06 5.18 15.10
C GLU A 143 4.65 5.56 15.59
N LYS A 144 3.58 5.05 14.95
CA LYS A 144 2.16 5.33 15.27
C LYS A 144 1.83 6.82 15.23
N ILE A 145 2.34 7.52 14.21
CA ILE A 145 2.08 8.93 13.93
C ILE A 145 0.98 8.99 12.88
N TYR A 146 -0.25 9.34 13.28
CA TYR A 146 -1.43 9.34 12.39
C TYR A 146 -1.98 10.74 12.13
N ASP A 147 -1.39 11.78 12.73
CA ASP A 147 -1.78 13.17 12.53
C ASP A 147 -1.30 13.70 11.17
N LEU A 148 -2.25 14.07 10.30
CA LEU A 148 -1.96 14.52 8.93
C LEU A 148 -1.07 15.75 8.87
N LYS A 149 -1.22 16.68 9.83
CA LYS A 149 -0.38 17.89 9.86
C LYS A 149 1.08 17.51 10.10
N THR A 150 1.34 16.70 11.10
CA THR A 150 2.69 16.20 11.41
C THR A 150 3.30 15.43 10.24
N ILE A 151 2.50 14.61 9.56
CA ILE A 151 2.95 13.84 8.39
C ILE A 151 3.27 14.77 7.23
N ASN A 152 2.44 15.79 6.97
CA ASN A 152 2.69 16.80 5.95
C ASN A 152 3.94 17.62 6.25
N ASP A 153 4.19 17.99 7.52
CA ASP A 153 5.43 18.68 7.92
C ASP A 153 6.68 17.80 7.61
N PHE A 154 6.58 16.49 7.77
CA PHE A 154 7.67 15.57 7.39
C PHE A 154 7.84 15.46 5.87
N LEU A 155 6.74 15.39 5.12
CA LEU A 155 6.76 15.35 3.67
C LEU A 155 7.36 16.63 3.08
N ASP A 156 6.98 17.79 3.60
CA ASP A 156 7.50 19.09 3.20
C ASP A 156 9.01 19.21 3.49
N GLU A 157 9.48 18.77 4.66
CA GLU A 157 10.91 18.78 5.02
C GLU A 157 11.79 18.04 3.98
N TYR A 158 11.22 17.06 3.28
CA TYR A 158 11.91 16.27 2.24
C TYR A 158 11.45 16.60 0.82
N ASN A 159 10.76 17.74 0.61
CA ASN A 159 10.22 18.18 -0.67
C ASN A 159 9.36 17.10 -1.36
N GLN A 160 8.54 16.39 -0.58
CA GLN A 160 7.61 15.39 -1.09
C GLN A 160 6.21 15.97 -1.21
N LYS A 161 5.38 15.35 -2.07
CA LYS A 161 3.97 15.73 -2.21
C LYS A 161 3.24 15.54 -0.88
N MET A 162 2.61 16.59 -0.37
CA MET A 162 1.76 16.56 0.82
C MET A 162 0.37 16.02 0.50
N PHE A 163 -0.33 15.52 1.51
CA PHE A 163 -1.75 15.22 1.42
C PHE A 163 -2.55 16.52 1.33
N SER A 164 -3.54 16.55 0.42
CA SER A 164 -4.51 17.65 0.31
C SER A 164 -5.66 17.42 1.30
N TYR A 165 -6.14 18.49 1.92
CA TYR A 165 -7.34 18.46 2.76
C TYR A 165 -8.54 18.96 1.97
#